data_810f6b4fdee3f02169ef71e80ddf5ace
#
_entry.id   810f6b4fdee3f02169ef71e80ddf5ace
#
_cell.length_a   1.000
_cell.length_b   1.000
_cell.length_c   1.000
_cell.angle_alpha   90.00
_cell.angle_beta   90.00
_cell.angle_gamma   90.00
#
_symmetry.space_group_name_H-M   'P 1'
#
loop_
_entity.id
_entity.type
_entity.pdbx_description
1 polymer ?
#
loop_
_entity_poly.entity_id
_entity_poly.type
_entity_poly.pdbx_seq_one_letter_code
_entity_poly.pdbx_strand_id
1 'polypeptide(L)'
;MNSNSLKSSAAACALILSSMLSNLAVACTIGEEARLQLPVNTSALSNADRVTIADSVIKAKKWPNVKIQAIIIAGAFASEKNIEKLKDMRGENIKEYLQQLGISVDHILIDKKTFTDEMITRRSDGTIKTNQIVVEFTPICEGSCAWMCDDPRVTPHSKLIDR
;
A
#
# COMPACT_ATOMS: atom_id res chain seq x y z
N MET A 1 -19.80 -1.52 -69.24
CA MET A 1 -19.95 -2.18 -67.94
C MET A 1 -18.76 -1.82 -67.07
N ASN A 2 -18.98 -1.08 -65.98
CA ASN A 2 -17.98 -0.33 -65.22
C ASN A 2 -17.19 -1.20 -64.25
N SER A 3 -15.87 -1.20 -64.44
CA SER A 3 -14.90 -1.94 -63.64
C SER A 3 -14.15 -1.06 -62.59
N ASN A 4 -14.80 -0.06 -61.98
CA ASN A 4 -14.11 0.91 -61.14
C ASN A 4 -14.60 0.90 -59.66
N SER A 5 -15.33 -0.12 -59.18
CA SER A 5 -15.89 -0.07 -57.82
C SER A 5 -15.21 -0.93 -56.77
N LEU A 6 -14.10 -1.62 -57.07
CA LEU A 6 -13.45 -2.54 -56.08
C LEU A 6 -12.16 -2.06 -55.46
N LYS A 7 -11.71 -0.86 -55.76
CA LYS A 7 -10.42 -0.36 -55.20
C LYS A 7 -10.52 0.54 -53.94
N SER A 8 -11.75 0.90 -53.54
CA SER A 8 -11.95 1.85 -52.43
C SER A 8 -12.14 1.25 -51.06
N SER A 9 -12.40 -0.05 -50.94
CA SER A 9 -12.71 -0.70 -49.66
C SER A 9 -11.49 -1.26 -48.88
N ALA A 10 -10.34 -1.41 -49.55
CA ALA A 10 -9.14 -1.95 -48.89
C ALA A 10 -8.36 -0.94 -48.06
N ALA A 11 -8.49 0.36 -48.36
CA ALA A 11 -7.75 1.40 -47.64
C ALA A 11 -8.37 1.79 -46.29
N ALA A 12 -9.66 1.53 -46.06
CA ALA A 12 -10.35 1.91 -44.82
C ALA A 12 -10.11 0.91 -43.68
N CYS A 13 -9.81 -0.38 -43.96
CA CYS A 13 -9.52 -1.37 -42.92
C CYS A 13 -8.12 -1.26 -42.31
N ALA A 14 -7.15 -0.69 -43.00
CA ALA A 14 -5.77 -0.58 -42.49
C ALA A 14 -5.61 0.51 -41.42
N LEU A 15 -6.49 1.51 -41.39
CA LEU A 15 -6.45 2.61 -40.42
C LEU A 15 -7.06 2.26 -39.05
N ILE A 16 -7.91 1.22 -38.98
CA ILE A 16 -8.57 0.83 -37.73
C ILE A 16 -7.70 -0.14 -36.92
N LEU A 17 -6.76 -0.85 -37.54
CA LEU A 17 -5.84 -1.76 -36.82
C LEU A 17 -4.71 -1.05 -36.08
N SER A 18 -4.41 0.22 -36.40
CA SER A 18 -3.31 0.97 -35.76
C SER A 18 -3.67 1.59 -34.41
N SER A 19 -4.96 1.64 -34.04
CA SER A 19 -5.40 2.29 -32.80
C SER A 19 -5.52 1.35 -31.59
N MET A 20 -5.22 0.06 -31.74
CA MET A 20 -5.29 -0.93 -30.66
C MET A 20 -3.92 -1.31 -30.09
N LEU A 21 -2.87 -0.54 -30.33
CA LEU A 21 -1.70 -0.61 -29.44
C LEU A 21 -2.06 0.15 -28.14
N SER A 22 -2.95 -0.44 -27.35
CA SER A 22 -3.15 -0.03 -25.97
C SER A 22 -1.80 -0.13 -25.30
N ASN A 23 -1.20 1.02 -24.99
CA ASN A 23 -0.07 1.08 -24.08
C ASN A 23 -0.51 0.31 -22.82
N LEU A 24 0.05 -0.86 -22.58
CA LEU A 24 -0.03 -1.53 -21.31
C LEU A 24 0.66 -0.60 -20.32
N ALA A 25 -0.11 0.28 -19.70
CA ALA A 25 0.37 1.09 -18.60
C ALA A 25 0.73 0.12 -17.48
N VAL A 26 2.02 -0.22 -17.36
CA VAL A 26 2.54 -0.93 -16.20
C VAL A 26 2.37 0.02 -15.02
N ALA A 27 1.36 -0.25 -14.20
CA ALA A 27 1.18 0.50 -12.96
C ALA A 27 2.31 0.10 -11.99
N CYS A 28 3.25 1.00 -11.80
CA CYS A 28 4.28 0.87 -10.80
C CYS A 28 3.76 1.42 -9.46
N THR A 29 3.74 0.58 -8.44
CA THR A 29 3.41 0.98 -7.07
C THR A 29 4.66 0.90 -6.21
N ILE A 30 5.01 2.01 -5.58
CA ILE A 30 6.13 2.10 -4.64
C ILE A 30 5.56 2.31 -3.25
N GLY A 31 5.89 1.42 -2.34
CA GLY A 31 5.47 1.48 -0.96
C GLY A 31 6.13 0.38 -0.15
N GLU A 32 6.16 0.54 1.15
CA GLU A 32 6.51 -0.51 2.11
C GLU A 32 5.40 -0.61 3.13
N GLU A 33 5.24 -1.76 3.75
CA GLU A 33 4.24 -1.92 4.79
C GLU A 33 4.74 -2.80 5.94
N ALA A 34 4.27 -2.49 7.14
CA ALA A 34 4.40 -3.35 8.31
C ALA A 34 3.01 -3.78 8.75
N ARG A 35 2.78 -5.08 8.89
CA ARG A 35 1.51 -5.66 9.34
C ARG A 35 1.70 -6.32 10.68
N LEU A 36 0.91 -5.91 11.68
CA LEU A 36 1.04 -6.39 13.05
C LEU A 36 -0.29 -6.96 13.55
N GLN A 37 -0.16 -7.99 14.38
CA GLN A 37 -1.28 -8.59 15.08
C GLN A 37 -0.98 -8.59 16.58
N LEU A 38 -1.52 -7.61 17.29
CA LEU A 38 -1.31 -7.46 18.72
C LEU A 38 -2.19 -8.43 19.51
N PRO A 39 -1.80 -8.84 20.72
CA PRO A 39 -2.68 -9.55 21.61
C PRO A 39 -3.94 -8.75 21.92
N VAL A 40 -5.05 -9.47 22.16
CA VAL A 40 -6.35 -8.86 22.45
C VAL A 40 -6.25 -7.88 23.63
N ASN A 41 -6.86 -6.70 23.51
CA ASN A 41 -6.85 -5.63 24.50
C ASN A 41 -5.45 -5.07 24.82
N THR A 42 -4.46 -5.27 23.97
CA THR A 42 -3.10 -4.77 24.16
C THR A 42 -2.79 -3.66 23.15
N SER A 43 -2.11 -2.60 23.60
CA SER A 43 -1.60 -1.53 22.75
C SER A 43 -0.07 -1.49 22.67
N ALA A 44 0.62 -2.21 23.56
CA ALA A 44 2.08 -2.23 23.62
C ALA A 44 2.67 -3.03 22.45
N LEU A 45 3.71 -2.46 21.82
CA LEU A 45 4.49 -3.13 20.78
C LEU A 45 5.50 -4.10 21.42
N SER A 46 5.48 -5.34 20.99
CA SER A 46 6.54 -6.30 21.31
C SER A 46 7.85 -5.95 20.58
N ASN A 47 8.95 -6.58 20.96
CA ASN A 47 10.22 -6.42 20.23
C ASN A 47 10.10 -6.90 18.78
N ALA A 48 9.33 -7.98 18.52
CA ALA A 48 9.09 -8.47 17.17
C ALA A 48 8.32 -7.44 16.32
N ASP A 49 7.29 -6.79 16.89
CA ASP A 49 6.54 -5.73 16.21
C ASP A 49 7.44 -4.55 15.87
N ARG A 50 8.29 -4.13 16.81
CA ARG A 50 9.26 -3.05 16.59
C ARG A 50 10.23 -3.38 15.47
N VAL A 51 10.76 -4.60 15.43
CA VAL A 51 11.65 -5.05 14.33
C VAL A 51 10.91 -5.02 12.99
N THR A 52 9.67 -5.48 12.94
CA THR A 52 8.85 -5.47 11.70
C THR A 52 8.66 -4.04 11.18
N ILE A 53 8.32 -3.09 12.06
CA ILE A 53 8.18 -1.68 11.67
C ILE A 53 9.54 -1.10 11.23
N ALA A 54 10.61 -1.35 11.99
CA ALA A 54 11.93 -0.82 11.69
C ALA A 54 12.47 -1.33 10.33
N ASP A 55 12.24 -2.61 9.99
CA ASP A 55 12.63 -3.18 8.70
C ASP A 55 11.94 -2.47 7.53
N SER A 56 10.64 -2.21 7.64
CA SER A 56 9.90 -1.45 6.62
C SER A 56 10.38 0.00 6.49
N VAL A 57 10.69 0.66 7.63
CA VAL A 57 11.28 2.01 7.60
C VAL A 57 12.66 2.01 6.95
N ILE A 58 13.51 1.01 7.24
CA ILE A 58 14.84 0.89 6.64
C ILE A 58 14.74 0.71 5.11
N LYS A 59 13.77 -0.08 4.65
CA LYS A 59 13.50 -0.26 3.22
C LYS A 59 13.04 1.05 2.58
N ALA A 60 12.07 1.74 3.18
CA ALA A 60 11.58 3.02 2.70
C ALA A 60 12.68 4.10 2.66
N LYS A 61 13.61 4.10 3.63
CA LYS A 61 14.76 5.03 3.66
C LYS A 61 15.78 4.82 2.54
N LYS A 62 15.69 3.73 1.78
CA LYS A 62 16.52 3.54 0.58
C LYS A 62 15.98 4.30 -0.64
N TRP A 63 14.76 4.82 -0.57
CA TRP A 63 14.19 5.63 -1.64
C TRP A 63 14.97 6.93 -1.83
N PRO A 64 15.40 7.24 -3.06
CA PRO A 64 16.27 8.37 -3.31
C PRO A 64 15.51 9.71 -3.29
N ASN A 65 16.05 10.69 -2.57
CA ASN A 65 15.64 12.09 -2.65
C ASN A 65 14.14 12.37 -2.40
N VAL A 66 13.47 11.55 -1.59
CA VAL A 66 12.07 11.74 -1.22
C VAL A 66 11.90 11.76 0.30
N LYS A 67 10.86 12.43 0.76
CA LYS A 67 10.35 12.28 2.11
C LYS A 67 9.45 11.06 2.19
N ILE A 68 9.29 10.51 3.38
CA ILE A 68 8.45 9.33 3.63
C ILE A 68 7.20 9.77 4.38
N GLN A 69 6.04 9.46 3.85
CA GLN A 69 4.78 9.50 4.57
C GLN A 69 4.51 8.15 5.21
N ALA A 70 4.02 8.15 6.44
CA ALA A 70 3.53 6.96 7.11
C ALA A 70 2.03 7.12 7.42
N ILE A 71 1.24 6.13 7.04
CA ILE A 71 -0.19 6.03 7.38
C ILE A 71 -0.34 4.85 8.33
N ILE A 72 -0.76 5.11 9.55
CA ILE A 72 -0.99 4.10 10.58
C ILE A 72 -2.47 3.76 10.60
N ILE A 73 -2.84 2.58 10.14
CA ILE A 73 -4.18 2.03 10.37
C ILE A 73 -4.18 1.41 11.77
N ALA A 74 -4.68 2.15 12.75
CA ALA A 74 -4.77 1.74 14.13
C ALA A 74 -6.12 1.07 14.39
N GLY A 75 -6.17 -0.25 14.25
CA GLY A 75 -7.39 -1.03 14.35
C GLY A 75 -7.60 -1.72 15.68
N ALA A 76 -8.88 -2.03 15.96
CA ALA A 76 -9.30 -2.90 17.04
C ALA A 76 -10.46 -3.80 16.57
N PHE A 77 -10.55 -5.02 17.09
CA PHE A 77 -11.70 -5.87 16.85
C PHE A 77 -12.90 -5.41 17.68
N ALA A 78 -14.11 -5.55 17.15
CA ALA A 78 -15.34 -5.16 17.84
C ALA A 78 -15.53 -5.91 19.19
N SER A 79 -14.90 -7.05 19.36
CA SER A 79 -14.91 -7.85 20.59
C SER A 79 -13.91 -7.36 21.66
N GLU A 80 -13.03 -6.39 21.35
CA GLU A 80 -12.06 -5.84 22.32
C GLU A 80 -12.72 -4.81 23.26
N LYS A 81 -12.08 -4.57 24.40
CA LYS A 81 -12.57 -3.63 25.42
C LYS A 81 -12.08 -2.21 25.13
N ASN A 82 -12.92 -1.22 25.45
CA ASN A 82 -12.54 0.21 25.33
C ASN A 82 -11.97 0.55 23.95
N ILE A 83 -12.64 0.12 22.89
CA ILE A 83 -12.17 0.12 21.50
C ILE A 83 -11.57 1.47 21.09
N GLU A 84 -12.24 2.59 21.36
CA GLU A 84 -11.77 3.92 20.96
C GLU A 84 -10.43 4.24 21.62
N LYS A 85 -10.35 4.09 22.95
CA LYS A 85 -9.11 4.30 23.70
C LYS A 85 -7.99 3.36 23.24
N LEU A 86 -8.35 2.12 22.92
CA LEU A 86 -7.37 1.12 22.46
C LEU A 86 -6.77 1.50 21.11
N LYS A 87 -7.61 1.96 20.16
CA LYS A 87 -7.14 2.47 18.86
C LYS A 87 -6.23 3.69 19.02
N ASP A 88 -6.60 4.64 19.90
CA ASP A 88 -5.78 5.80 20.21
C ASP A 88 -4.40 5.39 20.73
N MET A 89 -4.37 4.55 21.73
CA MET A 89 -3.11 4.08 22.32
C MET A 89 -2.25 3.30 21.31
N ARG A 90 -2.86 2.48 20.46
CA ARG A 90 -2.15 1.75 19.39
C ARG A 90 -1.53 2.72 18.38
N GLY A 91 -2.31 3.69 17.93
CA GLY A 91 -1.85 4.70 16.97
C GLY A 91 -0.71 5.54 17.52
N GLU A 92 -0.86 6.07 18.74
CA GLU A 92 0.17 6.93 19.35
C GLU A 92 1.45 6.16 19.68
N ASN A 93 1.39 4.93 20.19
CA ASN A 93 2.57 4.11 20.43
C ASN A 93 3.39 3.84 19.15
N ILE A 94 2.72 3.64 18.03
CA ILE A 94 3.39 3.45 16.73
C ILE A 94 3.96 4.77 16.24
N LYS A 95 3.21 5.85 16.33
CA LYS A 95 3.65 7.19 15.94
C LYS A 95 4.92 7.61 16.70
N GLU A 96 4.94 7.43 18.02
CA GLU A 96 6.13 7.70 18.83
C GLU A 96 7.33 6.86 18.38
N TYR A 97 7.11 5.59 18.06
CA TYR A 97 8.18 4.73 17.58
C TYR A 97 8.68 5.14 16.19
N LEU A 98 7.79 5.52 15.27
CA LEU A 98 8.17 6.04 13.95
C LEU A 98 9.01 7.33 14.05
N GLN A 99 8.67 8.21 14.99
CA GLN A 99 9.47 9.41 15.27
C GLN A 99 10.88 9.05 15.76
N GLN A 100 11.02 8.05 16.65
CA GLN A 100 12.32 7.54 17.08
C GLN A 100 13.13 6.98 15.91
N LEU A 101 12.45 6.39 14.92
CA LEU A 101 13.08 5.92 13.68
C LEU A 101 13.32 7.05 12.65
N GLY A 102 13.02 8.31 13.00
CA GLY A 102 13.33 9.50 12.19
C GLY A 102 12.30 9.80 11.10
N ILE A 103 11.05 9.35 11.23
CA ILE A 103 9.93 9.82 10.41
C ILE A 103 9.41 11.12 11.02
N SER A 104 9.29 12.18 10.20
CA SER A 104 8.77 13.47 10.66
C SER A 104 7.31 13.36 11.13
N VAL A 105 6.97 13.99 12.25
CA VAL A 105 5.61 14.01 12.80
C VAL A 105 4.58 14.54 11.80
N ASP A 106 4.96 15.51 10.97
CA ASP A 106 4.10 16.12 9.95
C ASP A 106 3.76 15.16 8.79
N HIS A 107 4.50 14.05 8.70
CA HIS A 107 4.29 13.01 7.69
C HIS A 107 3.69 11.72 8.28
N ILE A 108 3.17 11.76 9.51
CA ILE A 108 2.53 10.62 10.14
C ILE A 108 1.03 10.89 10.28
N LEU A 109 0.22 10.06 9.64
CA LEU A 109 -1.24 10.08 9.75
C LEU A 109 -1.71 8.84 10.51
N ILE A 110 -2.74 9.02 11.36
CA ILE A 110 -3.39 7.90 12.07
C ILE A 110 -4.81 7.79 11.56
N ASP A 111 -5.15 6.63 11.01
CA ASP A 111 -6.50 6.21 10.65
C ASP A 111 -6.97 5.15 11.65
N LYS A 112 -8.15 5.37 12.26
CA LYS A 112 -8.71 4.48 13.28
C LYS A 112 -9.76 3.58 12.66
N LYS A 113 -9.60 2.25 12.82
CA LYS A 113 -10.53 1.28 12.24
C LYS A 113 -11.07 0.31 13.28
N THR A 114 -12.38 0.07 13.27
CA THR A 114 -12.99 -1.04 14.01
C THR A 114 -13.26 -2.18 13.04
N PHE A 115 -12.74 -3.36 13.34
CA PHE A 115 -12.98 -4.58 12.55
C PHE A 115 -14.16 -5.34 13.16
N THR A 116 -15.26 -5.39 12.41
CA THR A 116 -16.44 -6.23 12.76
C THR A 116 -16.16 -7.70 12.42
N ASP A 117 -16.98 -8.60 12.91
CA ASP A 117 -16.81 -10.04 12.67
C ASP A 117 -16.83 -10.39 11.18
N GLU A 118 -17.60 -9.65 10.36
CA GLU A 118 -17.66 -9.84 8.91
C GLU A 118 -16.34 -9.43 8.22
N MET A 119 -15.56 -8.54 8.83
CA MET A 119 -14.26 -8.09 8.32
C MET A 119 -13.11 -9.01 8.72
N ILE A 120 -13.36 -9.93 9.66
CA ILE A 120 -12.33 -10.80 10.20
C ILE A 120 -12.18 -12.04 9.32
N THR A 121 -11.00 -12.21 8.75
CA THR A 121 -10.63 -13.45 8.05
C THR A 121 -9.99 -14.42 9.03
N ARG A 122 -10.39 -15.69 8.99
CA ARG A 122 -9.83 -16.76 9.82
C ARG A 122 -9.11 -17.79 8.95
N ARG A 123 -8.09 -18.41 9.54
CA ARG A 123 -7.44 -19.59 8.96
C ARG A 123 -8.29 -20.83 9.21
N SER A 124 -7.93 -21.94 8.59
CA SER A 124 -8.60 -23.23 8.76
C SER A 124 -8.56 -23.77 10.21
N ASP A 125 -7.56 -23.36 10.98
CA ASP A 125 -7.40 -23.69 12.40
C ASP A 125 -8.19 -22.76 13.33
N GLY A 126 -8.99 -21.83 12.79
CA GLY A 126 -9.80 -20.84 13.52
C GLY A 126 -9.04 -19.59 13.97
N THR A 127 -7.72 -19.52 13.78
CA THR A 127 -6.94 -18.34 14.15
C THR A 127 -7.25 -17.15 13.23
N ILE A 128 -7.25 -15.93 13.80
CA ILE A 128 -7.49 -14.70 13.04
C ILE A 128 -6.31 -14.44 12.12
N LYS A 129 -6.61 -14.18 10.83
CA LYS A 129 -5.63 -13.76 9.82
C LYS A 129 -5.57 -12.25 9.67
N THR A 130 -6.64 -11.54 10.02
CA THR A 130 -6.74 -10.07 9.89
C THR A 130 -5.78 -9.38 10.84
N ASN A 131 -4.91 -8.52 10.30
CA ASN A 131 -4.02 -7.67 11.10
C ASN A 131 -4.80 -6.46 11.61
N GLN A 132 -4.75 -6.17 12.92
CA GLN A 132 -5.37 -4.97 13.48
C GLN A 132 -4.61 -3.72 13.11
N ILE A 133 -3.30 -3.83 12.93
CA ILE A 133 -2.41 -2.71 12.63
C ILE A 133 -1.79 -2.93 11.26
N VAL A 134 -1.84 -1.88 10.44
CA VAL A 134 -1.04 -1.78 9.22
C VAL A 134 -0.37 -0.42 9.22
N VAL A 135 0.93 -0.38 8.98
CA VAL A 135 1.67 0.86 8.76
C VAL A 135 2.12 0.87 7.33
N GLU A 136 1.58 1.78 6.54
CA GLU A 136 1.90 1.96 5.14
C GLU A 136 2.88 3.12 4.99
N PHE A 137 3.97 2.90 4.25
CA PHE A 137 4.95 3.92 3.92
C PHE A 137 4.86 4.22 2.44
N THR A 138 4.76 5.51 2.09
CA THR A 138 4.73 5.97 0.71
C THR A 138 5.71 7.12 0.51
N PRO A 139 6.34 7.24 -0.67
CA PRO A 139 7.19 8.38 -0.98
C PRO A 139 6.37 9.64 -1.20
N ILE A 140 6.86 10.78 -0.70
CA ILE A 140 6.33 12.10 -1.03
C ILE A 140 7.21 12.70 -2.13
N CYS A 141 6.65 12.81 -3.35
CA CYS A 141 7.35 13.34 -4.52
C CYS A 141 6.82 14.73 -4.88
N GLU A 142 7.69 15.57 -5.42
CA GLU A 142 7.26 16.78 -6.13
C GLU A 142 6.70 16.37 -7.50
N GLY A 143 5.39 16.53 -7.69
CA GLY A 143 4.68 16.05 -8.87
C GLY A 143 4.40 14.53 -8.82
N SER A 144 5.00 13.77 -9.72
CA SER A 144 4.79 12.33 -9.83
C SER A 144 5.99 11.52 -9.33
N CYS A 145 5.73 10.40 -8.65
CA CYS A 145 6.75 9.42 -8.26
C CYS A 145 7.13 8.45 -9.40
N ALA A 146 6.60 8.61 -10.61
CA ALA A 146 6.80 7.67 -11.71
C ALA A 146 8.28 7.41 -12.04
N TRP A 147 9.15 8.41 -11.89
CA TRP A 147 10.58 8.29 -12.12
C TRP A 147 11.27 7.27 -11.19
N MET A 148 10.70 7.02 -10.02
CA MET A 148 11.25 6.03 -9.08
C MET A 148 11.11 4.60 -9.59
N CYS A 149 10.19 4.34 -10.53
CA CYS A 149 9.99 3.00 -11.10
C CYS A 149 11.18 2.51 -11.92
N ASP A 150 11.94 3.45 -12.46
CA ASP A 150 13.13 3.17 -13.26
C ASP A 150 14.44 3.34 -12.46
N ASP A 151 14.35 3.69 -11.17
CA ASP A 151 15.53 3.86 -10.31
C ASP A 151 15.99 2.49 -9.76
N PRO A 152 17.24 2.07 -10.02
CA PRO A 152 17.73 0.75 -9.61
C PRO A 152 17.82 0.54 -8.09
N ARG A 153 17.67 1.60 -7.29
CA ARG A 153 17.65 1.56 -5.83
C ARG A 153 16.27 1.26 -5.27
N VAL A 154 15.24 1.31 -6.11
CA VAL A 154 13.85 1.11 -5.72
C VAL A 154 13.38 -0.23 -6.26
N THR A 155 12.73 -1.01 -5.40
CA THR A 155 12.07 -2.25 -5.81
C THR A 155 10.57 -1.96 -5.87
N PRO A 156 10.00 -1.73 -7.06
CA PRO A 156 8.56 -1.49 -7.18
C PRO A 156 7.79 -2.79 -6.93
N HIS A 157 6.69 -2.68 -6.20
CA HIS A 157 5.70 -3.75 -6.08
C HIS A 157 4.72 -3.65 -7.25
N SER A 158 5.11 -4.12 -8.44
CA SER A 158 4.16 -4.31 -9.52
C SER A 158 3.36 -5.58 -9.26
N LYS A 159 2.09 -5.46 -8.92
CA LYS A 159 1.16 -6.58 -9.04
C LYS A 159 0.84 -6.74 -10.52
N LEU A 160 1.43 -7.73 -11.19
CA LEU A 160 0.85 -8.29 -12.39
C LEU A 160 -0.54 -8.82 -11.98
N ILE A 161 -1.58 -8.19 -12.48
CA ILE A 161 -2.92 -8.76 -12.41
C ILE A 161 -2.94 -9.83 -13.48
N ASP A 162 -2.62 -11.06 -13.10
CA ASP A 162 -2.91 -12.22 -13.91
C ASP A 162 -4.44 -12.28 -14.09
N ARG A 163 -4.86 -12.11 -15.35
CA ARG A 163 -6.25 -12.31 -15.77
C ARG A 163 -6.49 -13.78 -16.07
#